data_67989947709d5ad66958b071674f63aa
#
_entry.id   67989947709d5ad66958b071674f63aa
#
_cell.length_a   1.000
_cell.length_b   1.000
_cell.length_c   1.000
_cell.angle_alpha   90.00
_cell.angle_beta   90.00
_cell.angle_gamma   90.00
#
_symmetry.space_group_name_H-M   'P 1'
#
loop_
_entity.id
_entity.type
_entity.pdbx_description
1 polymer ?
#
loop_
_entity_poly.entity_id
_entity_poly.type
_entity_poly.pdbx_seq_one_letter_code
_entity_poly.pdbx_strand_id
1 'polypeptide(L)'
;MAVFRTEGEWDWHLVTFTRQEMDSKLEISRRKGRGGWSHPTECTNARLIEMLKEHLEKGDFIDVVNLAAMIHYRKEKGIEK
;
A
#
# COMPACT_ATOMS: atom_id res chain seq x y z
N MET A 1 -12.66 2.78 34.07
CA MET A 1 -12.83 1.36 33.73
C MET A 1 -12.25 1.09 32.34
N ALA A 2 -11.42 0.09 32.23
CA ALA A 2 -10.85 -0.28 30.94
C ALA A 2 -11.91 -0.99 30.09
N VAL A 3 -12.03 -0.57 28.83
CA VAL A 3 -12.92 -1.22 27.87
C VAL A 3 -12.04 -2.02 26.93
N PHE A 4 -12.24 -3.33 26.92
CA PHE A 4 -11.49 -4.22 26.04
C PHE A 4 -12.28 -4.44 24.76
N ARG A 5 -11.61 -4.24 23.62
CA ARG A 5 -12.21 -4.48 22.31
C ARG A 5 -12.02 -5.94 21.93
N THR A 6 -12.97 -6.47 21.17
CA THR A 6 -12.83 -7.79 20.57
C THR A 6 -11.77 -7.75 19.46
N GLU A 7 -11.28 -8.92 19.05
CA GLU A 7 -10.35 -9.01 17.92
C GLU A 7 -10.96 -8.40 16.66
N GLY A 8 -12.26 -8.65 16.41
CA GLY A 8 -12.94 -8.05 15.25
C GLY A 8 -12.97 -6.52 15.31
N GLU A 9 -13.15 -5.95 16.49
CA GLU A 9 -13.11 -4.49 16.66
C GLU A 9 -11.71 -3.93 16.42
N TRP A 10 -10.68 -4.61 16.92
CA TRP A 10 -9.29 -4.23 16.66
C TRP A 10 -8.95 -4.32 15.18
N ASP A 11 -9.40 -5.38 14.51
CA ASP A 11 -9.22 -5.54 13.08
C ASP A 11 -9.86 -4.41 12.30
N TRP A 12 -11.09 -4.04 12.68
CA TRP A 12 -11.81 -2.94 12.05
C TRP A 12 -11.04 -1.62 12.19
N HIS A 13 -10.52 -1.34 13.38
CA HIS A 13 -9.72 -0.14 13.62
C HIS A 13 -8.44 -0.12 12.78
N LEU A 14 -7.77 -1.25 12.69
CA LEU A 14 -6.57 -1.39 11.88
C LEU A 14 -6.86 -1.06 10.42
N VAL A 15 -7.90 -1.68 9.85
CA VAL A 15 -8.26 -1.49 8.44
C VAL A 15 -8.68 -0.05 8.17
N THR A 16 -9.53 0.50 9.04
CA THR A 16 -10.06 1.86 8.88
C THR A 16 -8.94 2.91 8.96
N PHE A 17 -8.11 2.81 9.96
CA PHE A 17 -6.96 3.70 10.14
C PHE A 17 -5.98 3.59 8.96
N THR A 18 -5.63 2.36 8.59
CA THR A 18 -4.66 2.10 7.54
C THR A 18 -5.16 2.59 6.19
N ARG A 19 -6.46 2.37 5.90
CA ARG A 19 -7.07 2.88 4.66
C ARG A 19 -6.92 4.39 4.55
N GLN A 20 -7.17 5.14 5.61
CA GLN A 20 -7.06 6.60 5.59
C GLN A 20 -5.61 7.03 5.32
N GLU A 21 -4.65 6.35 5.95
CA GLU A 21 -3.24 6.65 5.74
C GLU A 21 -2.79 6.30 4.32
N MET A 22 -3.29 5.19 3.77
CA MET A 22 -3.03 4.79 2.39
C MET A 22 -3.52 5.85 1.41
N ASP A 23 -4.77 6.29 1.58
CA ASP A 23 -5.38 7.30 0.71
C ASP A 23 -4.57 8.60 0.73
N SER A 24 -4.18 9.05 1.91
CA SER A 24 -3.40 10.28 2.08
C SER A 24 -2.04 10.20 1.36
N LYS A 25 -1.34 9.09 1.50
CA LYS A 25 -0.04 8.89 0.86
C LYS A 25 -0.16 8.81 -0.67
N LEU A 26 -1.18 8.10 -1.15
CA LEU A 26 -1.43 7.99 -2.58
C LEU A 26 -1.79 9.35 -3.19
N GLU A 27 -2.57 10.17 -2.48
CA GLU A 27 -2.90 11.51 -2.93
C GLU A 27 -1.65 12.38 -3.03
N ILE A 28 -0.78 12.34 -2.03
CA ILE A 28 0.48 13.10 -2.05
C ILE A 28 1.32 12.67 -3.25
N SER A 29 1.41 11.38 -3.52
CA SER A 29 2.15 10.86 -4.68
C SER A 29 1.58 11.38 -6.00
N ARG A 30 0.25 11.38 -6.15
CA ARG A 30 -0.40 11.91 -7.35
C ARG A 30 -0.10 13.39 -7.55
N ARG A 31 -0.12 14.17 -6.48
CA ARG A 31 0.19 15.61 -6.54
C ARG A 31 1.64 15.86 -6.98
N LYS A 32 2.53 14.93 -6.71
CA LYS A 32 3.94 15.01 -7.14
C LYS A 32 4.14 14.46 -8.56
N GLY A 33 3.06 14.12 -9.25
CA GLY A 33 3.11 13.59 -10.61
C GLY A 33 3.50 12.13 -10.69
N ARG A 34 3.46 11.39 -9.59
CA ARG A 34 3.77 9.96 -9.57
C ARG A 34 2.52 9.15 -9.88
N GLY A 35 2.68 8.13 -10.70
CA GLY A 35 1.59 7.25 -11.08
C GLY A 35 2.12 6.08 -11.87
N GLY A 36 1.23 5.43 -12.63
CA GLY A 36 1.62 4.35 -13.51
C GLY A 36 1.79 3.00 -12.85
N TRP A 37 1.55 2.87 -11.55
CA TRP A 37 1.68 1.59 -10.86
C TRP A 37 0.73 0.52 -11.42
N SER A 38 -0.37 0.93 -12.03
CA SER A 38 -1.36 0.01 -12.62
C SER A 38 -1.10 -0.29 -14.10
N HIS A 39 -0.06 0.32 -14.68
CA HIS A 39 0.25 0.18 -16.09
C HIS A 39 1.40 -0.80 -16.31
N PRO A 40 1.22 -1.80 -17.18
CA PRO A 40 2.21 -2.88 -17.33
C PRO A 40 3.58 -2.42 -17.87
N THR A 41 3.62 -1.33 -18.63
CA THR A 41 4.88 -0.85 -19.21
C THR A 41 5.49 0.33 -18.49
N GLU A 42 4.70 1.09 -17.74
CA GLU A 42 5.22 2.23 -16.96
C GLU A 42 5.88 1.79 -15.67
N CYS A 43 5.45 0.64 -15.15
CA CYS A 43 6.01 0.10 -13.92
C CYS A 43 5.97 -1.42 -13.98
N THR A 44 7.03 -2.06 -13.51
CA THR A 44 7.09 -3.53 -13.45
C THR A 44 6.85 -4.02 -12.03
N ASN A 45 6.39 -5.27 -11.91
CA ASN A 45 6.25 -5.91 -10.60
C ASN A 45 7.59 -5.95 -9.86
N ALA A 46 8.66 -6.22 -10.59
CA ALA A 46 10.02 -6.25 -10.02
C ALA A 46 10.42 -4.90 -9.41
N ARG A 47 10.07 -3.80 -10.09
CA ARG A 47 10.37 -2.45 -9.59
C ARG A 47 9.57 -2.14 -8.32
N LEU A 48 8.29 -2.54 -8.30
CA LEU A 48 7.45 -2.35 -7.10
C LEU A 48 8.00 -3.12 -5.90
N ILE A 49 8.46 -4.35 -6.13
CA ILE A 49 9.08 -5.17 -5.07
C ILE A 49 10.36 -4.52 -4.55
N GLU A 50 11.19 -4.00 -5.46
CA GLU A 50 12.41 -3.28 -5.08
C GLU A 50 12.10 -2.06 -4.22
N MET A 51 11.11 -1.26 -4.64
CA MET A 51 10.67 -0.09 -3.88
C MET A 51 10.12 -0.49 -2.51
N LEU A 52 9.38 -1.59 -2.43
CA LEU A 52 8.86 -2.10 -1.17
C LEU A 52 10.00 -2.41 -0.20
N LYS A 53 11.05 -3.06 -0.68
CA LYS A 53 12.22 -3.38 0.14
C LYS A 53 12.93 -2.11 0.62
N GLU A 54 13.07 -1.11 -0.25
CA GLU A 54 13.68 0.16 0.09
C GLU A 54 12.89 0.88 1.20
N HIS A 55 11.58 0.94 1.07
CA HIS A 55 10.72 1.60 2.07
C HIS A 55 10.67 0.82 3.38
N LEU A 56 10.75 -0.50 3.30
CA LEU A 56 10.80 -1.34 4.50
C LEU A 56 12.05 -1.02 5.32
N GLU A 57 13.19 -0.88 4.67
CA GLU A 57 14.45 -0.52 5.35
C GLU A 57 14.38 0.85 5.99
N LYS A 58 13.68 1.79 5.37
CA LYS A 58 13.50 3.15 5.90
C LYS A 58 12.46 3.21 7.02
N GLY A 59 11.67 2.17 7.20
CA GLY A 59 10.58 2.19 8.17
C GLY A 59 9.36 2.96 7.72
N ASP A 60 9.20 3.20 6.43
CA ASP A 60 8.05 3.89 5.84
C ASP A 60 6.91 2.89 5.62
N PHE A 61 6.28 2.44 6.70
CA PHE A 61 5.37 1.31 6.67
C PHE A 61 4.09 1.54 5.85
N ILE A 62 3.57 2.75 5.79
CA ILE A 62 2.39 3.04 4.96
C ILE A 62 2.75 2.94 3.48
N ASP A 63 3.95 3.36 3.09
CA ASP A 63 4.44 3.16 1.73
C ASP A 63 4.59 1.68 1.42
N VAL A 64 5.08 0.89 2.38
CA VAL A 64 5.18 -0.58 2.24
C VAL A 64 3.79 -1.19 2.03
N VAL A 65 2.80 -0.78 2.80
CA VAL A 65 1.41 -1.26 2.65
C VAL A 65 0.88 -0.93 1.27
N ASN A 66 1.06 0.31 0.81
CA ASN A 66 0.61 0.72 -0.52
C ASN A 66 1.28 -0.08 -1.62
N LEU A 67 2.59 -0.28 -1.53
CA LEU A 67 3.34 -1.05 -2.53
C LEU A 67 2.92 -2.52 -2.54
N ALA A 68 2.72 -3.11 -1.37
CA ALA A 68 2.24 -4.48 -1.27
C ALA A 68 0.84 -4.63 -1.88
N ALA A 69 -0.04 -3.66 -1.62
CA ALA A 69 -1.38 -3.64 -2.18
C ALA A 69 -1.35 -3.53 -3.71
N MET A 70 -0.47 -2.67 -4.24
CA MET A 70 -0.30 -2.51 -5.69
C MET A 70 0.16 -3.81 -6.33
N ILE A 71 1.15 -4.48 -5.74
CA ILE A 71 1.67 -5.76 -6.24
C ILE A 71 0.57 -6.81 -6.23
N HIS A 72 -0.16 -6.90 -5.12
CA HIS A 72 -1.27 -7.85 -4.98
C HIS A 72 -2.33 -7.62 -6.05
N TYR A 73 -2.77 -6.36 -6.22
CA TYR A 73 -3.75 -5.98 -7.23
C TYR A 73 -3.29 -6.39 -8.63
N ARG A 74 -2.05 -6.05 -8.97
CA ARG A 74 -1.50 -6.36 -10.30
C ARG A 74 -1.47 -7.86 -10.58
N LYS A 75 -1.05 -8.65 -9.58
CA LYS A 75 -1.01 -10.12 -9.73
C LYS A 75 -2.40 -10.71 -9.89
N GLU A 76 -3.36 -10.25 -9.09
CA GLU A 76 -4.74 -10.72 -9.19
C GLU A 76 -5.40 -10.34 -10.52
N LYS A 77 -5.07 -9.18 -11.06
CA LYS A 77 -5.65 -8.69 -12.32
C LYS A 77 -4.84 -9.08 -13.55
N GLY A 78 -3.73 -9.81 -13.38
CA GLY A 78 -2.90 -10.22 -14.51
C GLY A 78 -2.20 -9.08 -15.25
N ILE A 79 -1.94 -7.99 -14.55
CA ILE A 79 -1.18 -6.86 -15.09
C ILE A 79 0.29 -7.25 -15.06
N GLU A 80 0.92 -7.34 -16.17
CA GLU A 80 2.29 -7.86 -16.32
C GLU A 80 2.36 -9.36 -15.99
N LYS A 81 2.68 -10.11 -16.95
CA LYS A 81 2.83 -11.57 -16.83
C LYS A 81 4.28 -11.97 -16.62
#